data_b0907cd5bb28723967208a52a40fe3df
#
_entry.id   b0907cd5bb28723967208a52a40fe3df
#
_cell.length_a   1.000
_cell.length_b   1.000
_cell.length_c   1.000
_cell.angle_alpha   90.00
_cell.angle_beta   90.00
_cell.angle_gamma   90.00
#
_symmetry.space_group_name_H-M   'P 1'
#
loop_
_entity.id
_entity.type
_entity.pdbx_description
1 polymer ?
#
loop_
_entity_poly.entity_id
_entity_poly.type
_entity_poly.pdbx_seq_one_letter_code
_entity_poly.pdbx_strand_id
1 'polypeptide(L)'
;MKDVADHYRDVVALGEPLPESTVPIDEALGRVLVEDIRARFAVPPFTNSAMDGFAVRADEVREGHALRVSDDIPAGRTDIPVLPACCAIRIMTGAPMPEGADAVIPVENTQDAGANMAPDPPARIVPTATVPAGANVRRRGEDINEGDLLYPSGTHLTAAHLSALVSVGYGQVAVRSQVRVGVITTGEELREAGADLALGQIPDSNSILLAGMVREAGAVPLVRAFHADTVEDFMRDLQDILDQVDLLITSGGVSAGAFDVVKAALRAYGVEFVKVGMQPGKPQGCGVLEPAGHSARRIPILCLPGNPVSVFVSWHLFAVPLMRALAGEPPVDFDALFTTVRAGTGWSRKPGRVQFLPVTARERKVTIGECNRDERGTVAPDGVLIYPSSHGGSKSHFVASPAGAAALARVPAERAKVEAGDLVDVMWLGRAR
;
A
#
# COMPACT_ATOMS: atom_id res chain seq x y z
N MET A 1 -17.07 -2.05 29.81
CA MET A 1 -16.37 -2.47 28.57
C MET A 1 -15.45 -1.33 28.21
N LYS A 2 -14.23 -1.63 27.77
CA LYS A 2 -13.26 -0.64 27.33
C LYS A 2 -13.78 0.00 26.03
N ASP A 3 -13.57 1.30 25.87
CA ASP A 3 -13.90 1.98 24.62
C ASP A 3 -13.01 1.49 23.47
N VAL A 4 -13.51 1.53 22.23
CA VAL A 4 -12.78 1.01 21.07
C VAL A 4 -11.56 1.89 20.74
N ALA A 5 -11.73 3.23 20.81
CA ALA A 5 -10.65 4.17 20.55
C ALA A 5 -9.56 4.10 21.63
N ASP A 6 -9.96 3.87 22.91
CA ASP A 6 -9.00 3.63 23.99
C ASP A 6 -8.18 2.36 23.75
N HIS A 7 -8.85 1.27 23.37
CA HIS A 7 -8.16 0.02 23.06
C HIS A 7 -7.23 0.14 21.83
N TYR A 8 -7.67 0.88 20.80
CA TYR A 8 -6.85 1.19 19.63
C TYR A 8 -5.56 1.93 20.05
N ARG A 9 -5.69 2.98 20.88
CA ARG A 9 -4.53 3.75 21.36
C ARG A 9 -3.54 2.89 22.14
N ASP A 10 -4.05 2.03 23.03
CA ASP A 10 -3.20 1.14 23.82
C ASP A 10 -2.46 0.14 22.93
N VAL A 11 -3.13 -0.42 21.93
CA VAL A 11 -2.51 -1.35 20.97
C VAL A 11 -1.44 -0.67 20.13
N VAL A 12 -1.72 0.51 19.58
CA VAL A 12 -0.75 1.24 18.74
C VAL A 12 0.46 1.66 19.56
N ALA A 13 0.29 2.00 20.84
CA ALA A 13 1.36 2.37 21.75
C ALA A 13 2.33 1.21 22.09
N LEU A 14 1.99 -0.05 21.76
CA LEU A 14 2.91 -1.20 21.90
C LEU A 14 3.97 -1.22 20.79
N GLY A 15 3.74 -0.53 19.67
CA GLY A 15 4.62 -0.54 18.50
C GLY A 15 5.80 0.42 18.68
N GLU A 16 7.01 -0.13 18.75
CA GLU A 16 8.26 0.62 18.65
C GLU A 16 8.84 0.41 17.25
N PRO A 17 9.29 1.47 16.53
CA PRO A 17 9.83 1.32 15.18
C PRO A 17 10.97 0.29 15.13
N LEU A 18 10.89 -0.64 14.17
CA LEU A 18 11.91 -1.65 13.94
C LEU A 18 13.25 -1.01 13.52
N PRO A 19 14.38 -1.70 13.65
CA PRO A 19 15.67 -1.23 13.20
C PRO A 19 15.67 -0.84 11.70
N GLU A 20 16.59 0.05 11.36
CA GLU A 20 16.83 0.46 9.97
C GLU A 20 17.69 -0.56 9.25
N SER A 21 17.52 -0.69 7.96
CA SER A 21 18.33 -1.52 7.08
C SER A 21 18.48 -0.87 5.73
N THR A 22 19.67 -0.97 5.13
CA THR A 22 19.87 -0.58 3.73
C THR A 22 19.64 -1.81 2.85
N VAL A 23 18.76 -1.68 1.87
CA VAL A 23 18.39 -2.79 0.97
C VAL A 23 18.50 -2.37 -0.50
N PRO A 24 18.75 -3.31 -1.42
CA PRO A 24 18.60 -3.09 -2.85
C PRO A 24 17.19 -2.58 -3.19
N ILE A 25 17.08 -1.78 -4.28
CA ILE A 25 15.78 -1.17 -4.67
C ILE A 25 14.69 -2.22 -4.94
N ASP A 26 15.03 -3.34 -5.55
CA ASP A 26 14.10 -4.43 -5.85
C ASP A 26 13.54 -5.13 -4.59
N GLU A 27 14.24 -5.04 -3.47
CA GLU A 27 13.79 -5.55 -2.16
C GLU A 27 13.04 -4.50 -1.32
N ALA A 28 12.96 -3.24 -1.79
CA ALA A 28 12.39 -2.14 -1.02
C ALA A 28 10.86 -1.99 -1.15
N LEU A 29 10.21 -2.78 -2.02
CA LEU A 29 8.76 -2.71 -2.23
C LEU A 29 7.98 -2.94 -0.92
N GLY A 30 7.06 -2.01 -0.62
CA GLY A 30 6.20 -2.08 0.57
C GLY A 30 6.90 -1.72 1.87
N ARG A 31 8.17 -1.26 1.84
CA ARG A 31 8.89 -0.77 3.01
C ARG A 31 8.73 0.75 3.19
N VAL A 32 9.17 1.27 4.31
CA VAL A 32 9.07 2.68 4.69
C VAL A 32 10.45 3.31 4.70
N LEU A 33 10.63 4.42 4.01
CA LEU A 33 11.88 5.20 4.00
C LEU A 33 12.20 5.75 5.39
N VAL A 34 13.48 5.71 5.78
CA VAL A 34 13.96 6.27 7.06
C VAL A 34 14.63 7.64 6.89
N GLU A 35 14.91 8.04 5.67
CA GLU A 35 15.54 9.32 5.33
C GLU A 35 14.85 9.99 4.14
N ASP A 36 15.04 11.31 4.02
CA ASP A 36 14.61 12.07 2.86
C ASP A 36 15.40 11.67 1.62
N ILE A 37 14.71 11.41 0.54
CA ILE A 37 15.32 11.09 -0.76
C ILE A 37 15.39 12.35 -1.60
N ARG A 38 16.63 12.75 -1.99
CA ARG A 38 16.88 13.83 -2.92
C ARG A 38 17.44 13.29 -4.23
N ALA A 39 17.03 13.88 -5.33
CA ALA A 39 17.49 13.47 -6.65
C ALA A 39 19.03 13.64 -6.77
N ARG A 40 19.71 12.55 -7.11
CA ARG A 40 21.17 12.55 -7.40
C ARG A 40 21.46 12.95 -8.83
N PHE A 41 20.48 12.76 -9.71
CA PHE A 41 20.53 13.14 -11.12
C PHE A 41 19.28 13.93 -11.47
N ALA A 42 19.43 14.85 -12.41
CA ALA A 42 18.28 15.49 -13.05
C ALA A 42 17.51 14.48 -13.93
N VAL A 43 16.22 14.68 -14.11
CA VAL A 43 15.37 13.91 -15.03
C VAL A 43 14.71 14.87 -16.02
N PRO A 44 15.00 14.73 -17.33
CA PRO A 44 16.04 13.89 -17.92
C PRO A 44 17.46 14.38 -17.55
N PRO A 45 18.47 13.49 -17.59
CA PRO A 45 19.82 13.83 -17.14
C PRO A 45 20.59 14.76 -18.10
N PHE A 46 20.14 14.88 -19.34
CA PHE A 46 20.65 15.79 -20.37
C PHE A 46 19.50 16.23 -21.29
N THR A 47 19.70 17.36 -21.99
CA THR A 47 18.77 17.83 -23.01
C THR A 47 18.74 16.84 -24.18
N ASN A 48 17.54 16.35 -24.54
CA ASN A 48 17.36 15.28 -25.51
C ASN A 48 16.17 15.53 -26.45
N SER A 49 16.11 14.74 -27.54
CA SER A 49 14.99 14.78 -28.47
C SER A 49 13.73 14.13 -27.85
N ALA A 50 12.59 14.78 -28.01
CA ALA A 50 11.28 14.22 -27.67
C ALA A 50 10.70 13.31 -28.76
N MET A 51 11.23 13.38 -29.98
CA MET A 51 10.70 12.70 -31.18
C MET A 51 11.86 12.08 -31.98
N ASP A 52 11.53 11.07 -32.78
CA ASP A 52 12.39 10.63 -33.87
C ASP A 52 12.30 11.65 -35.00
N GLY A 53 13.44 12.10 -35.47
CA GLY A 53 13.44 13.19 -36.46
C GLY A 53 14.83 13.75 -36.76
N PHE A 54 14.90 15.07 -36.92
CA PHE A 54 16.11 15.77 -37.35
C PHE A 54 16.36 16.99 -36.46
N ALA A 55 17.50 16.99 -35.76
CA ALA A 55 17.96 18.12 -34.98
C ALA A 55 18.44 19.22 -35.93
N VAL A 56 17.99 20.47 -35.73
CA VAL A 56 18.20 21.63 -36.58
C VAL A 56 18.39 22.91 -35.77
N ARG A 57 18.84 23.97 -36.41
CA ARG A 57 18.61 25.36 -35.98
C ARG A 57 17.27 25.83 -36.55
N ALA A 58 16.36 26.21 -35.69
CA ALA A 58 15.00 26.61 -36.08
C ALA A 58 14.98 27.78 -37.08
N ASP A 59 15.92 28.74 -36.91
CA ASP A 59 16.02 29.92 -37.77
C ASP A 59 16.55 29.61 -39.20
N GLU A 60 17.20 28.46 -39.39
CA GLU A 60 17.67 27.96 -40.69
C GLU A 60 16.62 27.14 -41.44
N VAL A 61 15.50 26.71 -40.77
CA VAL A 61 14.48 25.89 -41.37
C VAL A 61 13.51 26.70 -42.22
N ARG A 62 13.33 26.28 -43.47
CA ARG A 62 12.34 26.86 -44.41
C ARG A 62 11.52 25.72 -45.03
N GLU A 63 10.23 25.87 -45.06
CA GLU A 63 9.35 24.91 -45.72
C GLU A 63 9.76 24.73 -47.18
N GLY A 64 9.78 23.47 -47.63
CA GLY A 64 10.15 23.12 -49.03
C GLY A 64 11.63 23.25 -49.36
N HIS A 65 12.53 23.74 -48.47
CA HIS A 65 13.95 23.88 -48.71
C HIS A 65 14.75 22.72 -48.14
N ALA A 66 15.59 22.09 -48.95
CA ALA A 66 16.35 20.92 -48.54
C ALA A 66 17.48 21.31 -47.56
N LEU A 67 17.61 20.55 -46.46
CA LEU A 67 18.74 20.54 -45.54
C LEU A 67 19.56 19.27 -45.73
N ARG A 68 20.89 19.39 -45.78
CA ARG A 68 21.80 18.24 -45.82
C ARG A 68 21.83 17.56 -44.45
N VAL A 69 21.70 16.24 -44.43
CA VAL A 69 21.90 15.44 -43.21
C VAL A 69 23.39 15.16 -43.06
N SER A 70 23.98 15.62 -41.97
CA SER A 70 25.43 15.57 -41.76
C SER A 70 25.88 14.40 -40.87
N ASP A 71 24.97 13.83 -40.04
CA ASP A 71 25.29 12.74 -39.12
C ASP A 71 23.99 12.10 -38.62
N ASP A 72 24.10 11.05 -37.76
CA ASP A 72 23.03 10.29 -37.15
C ASP A 72 23.30 10.05 -35.66
N ILE A 73 22.36 10.38 -34.78
CA ILE A 73 22.47 10.20 -33.33
C ILE A 73 21.43 9.22 -32.86
N PRO A 74 21.73 7.90 -32.87
CA PRO A 74 20.89 6.89 -32.26
C PRO A 74 20.89 7.03 -30.73
N ALA A 75 19.89 6.45 -30.08
CA ALA A 75 19.85 6.36 -28.62
C ALA A 75 21.11 5.64 -28.09
N GLY A 76 21.73 6.20 -27.03
CA GLY A 76 22.93 5.63 -26.42
C GLY A 76 24.26 6.05 -27.05
N ARG A 77 24.25 6.86 -28.12
CA ARG A 77 25.49 7.46 -28.66
C ARG A 77 26.07 8.47 -27.66
N THR A 78 27.35 8.41 -27.41
CA THR A 78 28.07 9.27 -26.43
C THR A 78 28.94 10.34 -27.07
N ASP A 79 29.45 10.13 -28.28
CA ASP A 79 30.20 11.10 -29.07
C ASP A 79 29.22 11.92 -29.92
N ILE A 80 28.75 13.02 -29.37
CA ILE A 80 27.70 13.83 -30.00
C ILE A 80 28.37 14.86 -30.91
N PRO A 81 28.05 14.85 -32.23
CA PRO A 81 28.64 15.78 -33.19
C PRO A 81 28.07 17.20 -32.98
N VAL A 82 28.83 18.22 -33.40
CA VAL A 82 28.32 19.60 -33.50
C VAL A 82 27.51 19.73 -34.80
N LEU A 83 26.34 20.38 -34.73
CA LEU A 83 25.52 20.64 -35.91
C LEU A 83 26.15 21.71 -36.80
N PRO A 84 26.57 21.39 -38.05
CA PRO A 84 27.08 22.38 -38.98
C PRO A 84 25.98 23.37 -39.43
N ALA A 85 26.36 24.54 -39.92
CA ALA A 85 25.43 25.52 -40.47
C ALA A 85 24.68 24.94 -41.69
N CYS A 86 23.41 25.29 -41.84
CA CYS A 86 22.52 24.85 -42.92
C CYS A 86 22.44 23.32 -43.08
N CYS A 87 22.57 22.58 -41.98
CA CYS A 87 22.49 21.13 -41.93
C CYS A 87 21.40 20.67 -40.96
N ALA A 88 21.09 19.39 -41.03
CA ALA A 88 20.34 18.65 -40.04
C ALA A 88 21.14 17.42 -39.56
N ILE A 89 20.90 16.93 -38.38
CA ILE A 89 21.42 15.66 -37.91
C ILE A 89 20.20 14.76 -37.56
N ARG A 90 20.16 13.56 -38.11
CA ARG A 90 19.11 12.60 -37.71
C ARG A 90 19.28 12.27 -36.22
N ILE A 91 18.19 12.27 -35.50
CA ILE A 91 18.21 12.05 -34.05
C ILE A 91 17.03 11.16 -33.64
N MET A 92 17.27 10.18 -32.75
CA MET A 92 16.23 9.35 -32.19
C MET A 92 15.71 9.89 -30.88
N THR A 93 14.47 9.54 -30.54
CA THR A 93 13.84 9.89 -29.26
C THR A 93 14.74 9.51 -28.08
N GLY A 94 14.96 10.45 -27.17
CA GLY A 94 15.82 10.27 -25.99
C GLY A 94 17.32 10.46 -26.26
N ALA A 95 17.74 10.59 -27.51
CA ALA A 95 19.15 10.85 -27.83
C ALA A 95 19.56 12.30 -27.48
N PRO A 96 20.82 12.55 -27.05
CA PRO A 96 21.29 13.87 -26.67
C PRO A 96 21.21 14.85 -27.81
N MET A 97 20.76 16.08 -27.54
CA MET A 97 20.75 17.17 -28.52
C MET A 97 22.18 17.57 -28.89
N PRO A 98 22.52 17.66 -30.19
CA PRO A 98 23.82 18.13 -30.63
C PRO A 98 24.00 19.63 -30.34
N GLU A 99 25.22 20.01 -30.03
CA GLU A 99 25.58 21.43 -29.89
C GLU A 99 25.25 22.19 -31.18
N GLY A 100 24.60 23.34 -31.05
CA GLY A 100 24.18 24.18 -32.18
C GLY A 100 22.77 23.89 -32.67
N ALA A 101 22.09 22.81 -32.22
CA ALA A 101 20.67 22.57 -32.48
C ALA A 101 19.81 23.14 -31.36
N ASP A 102 18.66 23.69 -31.71
CA ASP A 102 17.68 24.24 -30.76
C ASP A 102 16.24 23.70 -30.98
N ALA A 103 16.04 22.88 -32.02
CA ALA A 103 14.74 22.25 -32.32
C ALA A 103 14.93 20.88 -32.98
N VAL A 104 13.87 20.07 -32.95
CA VAL A 104 13.79 18.80 -33.69
C VAL A 104 12.57 18.86 -34.63
N ILE A 105 12.81 18.59 -35.92
CA ILE A 105 11.75 18.36 -36.91
C ILE A 105 11.36 16.89 -36.79
N PRO A 106 10.10 16.52 -36.42
CA PRO A 106 9.65 15.15 -36.47
C PRO A 106 9.79 14.57 -37.87
N VAL A 107 10.10 13.30 -37.99
CA VAL A 107 10.25 12.64 -39.31
C VAL A 107 9.00 12.79 -40.16
N GLU A 108 7.81 12.78 -39.57
CA GLU A 108 6.51 12.97 -40.24
C GLU A 108 6.35 14.34 -40.88
N ASN A 109 7.10 15.32 -40.41
CA ASN A 109 7.11 16.69 -40.94
C ASN A 109 8.20 16.90 -41.99
N THR A 110 8.62 15.81 -42.67
CA THR A 110 9.55 15.83 -43.80
C THR A 110 8.91 15.15 -45.03
N GLN A 111 9.30 15.56 -46.23
CA GLN A 111 8.96 14.81 -47.43
C GLN A 111 9.63 13.43 -47.36
N ASP A 112 8.93 12.41 -47.92
CA ASP A 112 9.40 11.02 -47.94
C ASP A 112 9.69 10.44 -46.52
N ALA A 113 8.87 10.76 -45.54
CA ALA A 113 9.01 10.37 -44.14
C ALA A 113 9.35 8.88 -43.95
N GLY A 114 8.70 7.98 -44.72
CA GLY A 114 8.99 6.54 -44.68
C GLY A 114 10.42 6.18 -45.09
N ALA A 115 10.98 6.83 -46.11
CA ALA A 115 12.36 6.64 -46.55
C ALA A 115 13.35 7.23 -45.53
N ASN A 116 12.96 8.33 -44.86
CA ASN A 116 13.79 8.99 -43.84
C ASN A 116 13.97 8.17 -42.55
N MET A 117 13.14 7.13 -42.33
CA MET A 117 13.26 6.15 -41.22
C MET A 117 14.05 4.89 -41.63
N ALA A 118 14.63 4.82 -42.82
CA ALA A 118 15.47 3.70 -43.23
C ALA A 118 16.71 3.56 -42.30
N PRO A 119 17.33 2.37 -42.20
CA PRO A 119 18.51 2.15 -41.37
C PRO A 119 19.61 3.18 -41.64
N ASP A 120 19.89 3.48 -42.89
CA ASP A 120 20.86 4.50 -43.29
C ASP A 120 20.18 5.88 -43.31
N PRO A 121 20.82 6.93 -42.73
CA PRO A 121 20.28 8.28 -42.77
C PRO A 121 20.19 8.80 -44.21
N PRO A 122 19.13 9.58 -44.56
CA PRO A 122 19.03 10.18 -45.87
C PRO A 122 20.15 11.22 -46.08
N ALA A 123 20.61 11.42 -47.29
CA ALA A 123 21.61 12.45 -47.58
C ALA A 123 21.07 13.88 -47.35
N ARG A 124 19.77 14.09 -47.46
CA ARG A 124 19.06 15.37 -47.25
C ARG A 124 17.61 15.12 -46.85
N ILE A 125 17.01 16.10 -46.17
CA ILE A 125 15.59 16.17 -45.89
C ILE A 125 14.97 17.43 -46.46
N VAL A 126 13.66 17.42 -46.72
CA VAL A 126 12.88 18.59 -47.08
C VAL A 126 11.77 18.79 -46.06
N PRO A 127 11.86 19.78 -45.17
CA PRO A 127 10.79 20.05 -44.19
C PRO A 127 9.49 20.48 -44.88
N THR A 128 8.37 19.96 -44.36
CA THR A 128 7.01 20.33 -44.82
C THR A 128 6.41 21.50 -44.05
N ALA A 129 7.09 21.96 -42.99
CA ALA A 129 6.71 23.14 -42.20
C ALA A 129 7.97 23.72 -41.50
N THR A 130 7.87 24.96 -41.05
CA THR A 130 8.86 25.55 -40.13
C THR A 130 8.70 25.00 -38.73
N VAL A 131 9.72 25.04 -37.91
CA VAL A 131 9.73 24.60 -36.51
C VAL A 131 10.19 25.75 -35.61
N PRO A 132 9.51 26.06 -34.51
CA PRO A 132 9.99 27.07 -33.56
C PRO A 132 11.13 26.53 -32.70
N ALA A 133 11.99 27.44 -32.24
CA ALA A 133 13.05 27.09 -31.29
C ALA A 133 12.46 26.44 -30.00
N GLY A 134 13.10 25.38 -29.53
CA GLY A 134 12.66 24.57 -28.39
C GLY A 134 11.64 23.50 -28.74
N ALA A 135 11.12 23.44 -29.97
CA ALA A 135 10.15 22.43 -30.35
C ALA A 135 10.75 21.02 -30.31
N ASN A 136 10.02 20.09 -29.71
CA ASN A 136 10.36 18.67 -29.59
C ASN A 136 11.73 18.43 -28.88
N VAL A 137 12.11 19.33 -27.97
CA VAL A 137 13.31 19.23 -27.16
C VAL A 137 12.89 19.13 -25.69
N ARG A 138 13.31 18.05 -25.00
CA ARG A 138 13.19 17.91 -23.54
C ARG A 138 14.45 18.45 -22.90
N ARG A 139 14.31 19.40 -22.00
CA ARG A 139 15.45 20.03 -21.33
C ARG A 139 15.93 19.17 -20.16
N ARG A 140 17.23 19.20 -19.87
CA ARG A 140 17.78 18.61 -18.64
C ARG A 140 17.02 19.15 -17.44
N GLY A 141 16.54 18.24 -16.56
CA GLY A 141 15.85 18.61 -15.33
C GLY A 141 14.42 19.14 -15.52
N GLU A 142 13.80 18.93 -16.68
CA GLU A 142 12.44 19.41 -16.97
C GLU A 142 11.39 18.82 -16.02
N ASP A 143 11.61 17.58 -15.54
CA ASP A 143 10.77 16.90 -14.56
C ASP A 143 11.32 17.09 -13.14
N ILE A 144 12.59 16.73 -12.91
CA ILE A 144 13.23 16.74 -11.59
C ILE A 144 14.65 17.32 -11.75
N ASN A 145 15.02 18.29 -10.90
CA ASN A 145 16.39 18.80 -10.84
C ASN A 145 17.21 18.02 -9.82
N GLU A 146 18.51 17.98 -10.03
CA GLU A 146 19.47 17.45 -9.06
C GLU A 146 19.35 18.22 -7.72
N GLY A 147 19.24 17.48 -6.62
CA GLY A 147 19.05 18.04 -5.27
C GLY A 147 17.59 18.24 -4.83
N ASP A 148 16.63 18.19 -5.77
CA ASP A 148 15.21 18.29 -5.41
C ASP A 148 14.79 17.17 -4.45
N LEU A 149 13.95 17.50 -3.46
CA LEU A 149 13.34 16.52 -2.58
C LEU A 149 12.31 15.70 -3.37
N LEU A 150 12.59 14.40 -3.53
CA LEU A 150 11.70 13.49 -4.25
C LEU A 150 10.67 12.85 -3.29
N TYR A 151 11.14 12.29 -2.20
CA TYR A 151 10.30 11.65 -1.18
C TYR A 151 10.80 11.96 0.23
N PRO A 152 9.92 12.34 1.15
CA PRO A 152 10.30 12.51 2.55
C PRO A 152 10.46 11.16 3.27
N SER A 153 11.20 11.16 4.36
CA SER A 153 11.21 10.08 5.36
C SER A 153 9.77 9.73 5.76
N GLY A 154 9.49 8.46 6.04
CA GLY A 154 8.15 7.95 6.33
C GLY A 154 7.35 7.58 5.08
N THR A 155 7.87 7.80 3.86
CA THR A 155 7.20 7.41 2.62
C THR A 155 7.14 5.89 2.49
N HIS A 156 5.95 5.34 2.28
CA HIS A 156 5.73 3.93 1.97
C HIS A 156 5.99 3.66 0.49
N LEU A 157 6.95 2.79 0.18
CA LEU A 157 7.44 2.55 -1.18
C LEU A 157 6.49 1.67 -1.99
N THR A 158 5.98 2.22 -3.10
CA THR A 158 5.23 1.50 -4.14
C THR A 158 6.14 1.22 -5.34
N ALA A 159 5.67 0.41 -6.29
CA ALA A 159 6.42 0.14 -7.52
C ALA A 159 6.77 1.43 -8.30
N ALA A 160 5.87 2.43 -8.31
CA ALA A 160 6.14 3.73 -8.94
C ALA A 160 7.28 4.49 -8.23
N HIS A 161 7.29 4.45 -6.88
CA HIS A 161 8.38 5.02 -6.10
C HIS A 161 9.72 4.38 -6.44
N LEU A 162 9.79 3.03 -6.55
CA LEU A 162 11.03 2.32 -6.90
C LEU A 162 11.56 2.73 -8.28
N SER A 163 10.68 2.85 -9.27
CA SER A 163 11.05 3.30 -10.62
C SER A 163 11.64 4.71 -10.60
N ALA A 164 11.01 5.64 -9.88
CA ALA A 164 11.50 7.01 -9.76
C ALA A 164 12.85 7.08 -9.01
N LEU A 165 13.02 6.29 -7.94
CA LEU A 165 14.29 6.19 -7.21
C LEU A 165 15.45 5.77 -8.12
N VAL A 166 15.23 4.76 -8.96
CA VAL A 166 16.25 4.33 -9.95
C VAL A 166 16.53 5.45 -10.94
N SER A 167 15.50 6.16 -11.43
CA SER A 167 15.64 7.25 -12.39
C SER A 167 16.45 8.44 -11.85
N VAL A 168 16.44 8.66 -10.53
CA VAL A 168 17.20 9.74 -9.87
C VAL A 168 18.50 9.24 -9.22
N GLY A 169 18.93 7.98 -9.49
CA GLY A 169 20.27 7.49 -9.18
C GLY A 169 20.42 6.61 -7.95
N TYR A 170 19.35 6.02 -7.44
CA TYR A 170 19.41 5.09 -6.28
C TYR A 170 19.43 3.63 -6.73
N GLY A 171 20.44 2.88 -6.30
CA GLY A 171 20.51 1.42 -6.41
C GLY A 171 20.14 0.70 -5.12
N GLN A 172 20.14 1.41 -4.00
CA GLN A 172 19.75 0.94 -2.68
C GLN A 172 19.21 2.09 -1.84
N VAL A 173 18.39 1.79 -0.84
CA VAL A 173 17.76 2.76 0.06
C VAL A 173 17.76 2.29 1.51
N ALA A 174 17.81 3.25 2.44
CA ALA A 174 17.61 3.01 3.85
C ALA A 174 16.11 2.96 4.17
N VAL A 175 15.67 1.85 4.74
CA VAL A 175 14.26 1.56 5.04
C VAL A 175 14.11 0.92 6.42
N ARG A 176 12.90 0.93 6.97
CA ARG A 176 12.58 0.11 8.15
C ARG A 176 12.62 -1.37 7.79
N SER A 177 13.10 -2.20 8.73
CA SER A 177 13.05 -3.65 8.59
C SER A 177 11.63 -4.13 8.34
N GLN A 178 11.47 -5.16 7.52
CA GLN A 178 10.17 -5.74 7.22
C GLN A 178 9.62 -6.45 8.44
N VAL A 179 8.37 -6.17 8.80
CA VAL A 179 7.71 -6.77 9.97
C VAL A 179 7.51 -8.26 9.76
N ARG A 180 7.98 -9.09 10.69
CA ARG A 180 7.75 -10.54 10.73
C ARG A 180 6.66 -10.81 11.75
N VAL A 181 5.54 -11.41 11.31
CA VAL A 181 4.36 -11.64 12.14
C VAL A 181 4.21 -13.11 12.43
N GLY A 182 4.34 -13.48 13.70
CA GLY A 182 3.97 -14.81 14.18
C GLY A 182 2.45 -14.95 14.24
N VAL A 183 1.91 -15.96 13.57
CA VAL A 183 0.48 -16.30 13.59
C VAL A 183 0.32 -17.62 14.30
N ILE A 184 -0.31 -17.61 15.48
CA ILE A 184 -0.59 -18.79 16.27
C ILE A 184 -2.09 -19.04 16.29
N THR A 185 -2.49 -20.24 15.89
CA THR A 185 -3.86 -20.74 16.07
C THR A 185 -3.89 -21.82 17.13
N THR A 186 -4.91 -21.78 17.99
CA THR A 186 -5.10 -22.73 19.09
C THR A 186 -6.53 -23.19 19.17
N GLY A 187 -6.74 -24.48 19.41
CA GLY A 187 -8.04 -25.12 19.53
C GLY A 187 -7.93 -26.61 19.19
N GLU A 188 -8.36 -27.49 20.11
CA GLU A 188 -8.39 -28.93 19.86
C GLU A 188 -9.35 -29.33 18.72
N GLU A 189 -10.34 -28.48 18.44
CA GLU A 189 -11.29 -28.62 17.34
C GLU A 189 -10.70 -28.36 15.97
N LEU A 190 -9.54 -27.65 15.86
CA LEU A 190 -8.96 -27.23 14.61
C LEU A 190 -8.29 -28.38 13.85
N ARG A 191 -8.51 -28.42 12.55
CA ARG A 191 -7.88 -29.38 11.62
C ARG A 191 -7.29 -28.64 10.43
N GLU A 192 -6.27 -29.21 9.83
CA GLU A 192 -5.66 -28.68 8.62
C GLU A 192 -6.66 -28.54 7.48
N ALA A 193 -6.38 -27.60 6.57
CA ALA A 193 -7.22 -27.39 5.39
C ALA A 193 -7.26 -28.65 4.52
N GLY A 194 -8.47 -29.10 4.16
CA GLY A 194 -8.69 -30.31 3.34
C GLY A 194 -8.70 -31.63 4.10
N ALA A 195 -8.50 -31.64 5.44
CA ALA A 195 -8.63 -32.85 6.24
C ALA A 195 -10.11 -33.28 6.39
N ASP A 196 -10.36 -34.58 6.54
CA ASP A 196 -11.65 -35.10 6.94
C ASP A 196 -12.02 -34.64 8.36
N LEU A 197 -13.26 -34.22 8.55
CA LEU A 197 -13.74 -33.69 9.82
C LEU A 197 -14.59 -34.70 10.58
N ALA A 198 -14.20 -35.00 11.80
CA ALA A 198 -15.08 -35.69 12.76
C ALA A 198 -16.08 -34.70 13.40
N LEU A 199 -17.09 -35.24 14.07
CA LEU A 199 -18.04 -34.40 14.82
C LEU A 199 -17.32 -33.55 15.87
N GLY A 200 -17.54 -32.24 15.84
CA GLY A 200 -16.92 -31.28 16.74
C GLY A 200 -15.62 -30.67 16.19
N GLN A 201 -15.14 -31.11 15.02
CA GLN A 201 -13.95 -30.54 14.37
C GLN A 201 -14.31 -29.53 13.30
N ILE A 202 -13.46 -28.53 13.13
CA ILE A 202 -13.57 -27.47 12.10
C ILE A 202 -12.23 -27.23 11.42
N PRO A 203 -12.21 -26.77 10.14
CA PRO A 203 -10.97 -26.38 9.48
C PRO A 203 -10.37 -25.13 10.12
N ASP A 204 -9.05 -25.07 10.25
CA ASP A 204 -8.33 -23.85 10.63
C ASP A 204 -8.31 -22.87 9.45
N SER A 205 -9.35 -22.05 9.37
CA SER A 205 -9.43 -20.98 8.37
C SER A 205 -8.73 -19.69 8.81
N ASN A 206 -8.50 -19.50 10.11
CA ASN A 206 -7.94 -18.27 10.63
C ASN A 206 -6.43 -18.16 10.37
N SER A 207 -5.69 -19.27 10.43
CA SER A 207 -4.26 -19.27 10.04
C SER A 207 -4.06 -18.82 8.61
N ILE A 208 -4.88 -19.33 7.68
CA ILE A 208 -4.84 -18.95 6.27
C ILE A 208 -5.25 -17.49 6.08
N LEU A 209 -6.34 -17.05 6.72
CA LEU A 209 -6.81 -15.67 6.66
C LEU A 209 -5.75 -14.71 7.17
N LEU A 210 -5.19 -14.92 8.36
CA LEU A 210 -4.17 -14.05 8.95
C LEU A 210 -2.89 -14.04 8.12
N ALA A 211 -2.39 -15.21 7.69
CA ALA A 211 -1.20 -15.28 6.85
C ALA A 211 -1.37 -14.55 5.50
N GLY A 212 -2.57 -14.63 4.90
CA GLY A 212 -2.92 -13.86 3.71
C GLY A 212 -2.89 -12.37 3.96
N MET A 213 -3.59 -11.91 5.00
CA MET A 213 -3.64 -10.48 5.36
C MET A 213 -2.28 -9.90 5.77
N VAL A 214 -1.42 -10.69 6.43
CA VAL A 214 -0.03 -10.30 6.72
C VAL A 214 0.75 -10.03 5.43
N ARG A 215 0.65 -10.93 4.43
CA ARG A 215 1.32 -10.73 3.12
C ARG A 215 0.75 -9.54 2.36
N GLU A 216 -0.57 -9.37 2.35
CA GLU A 216 -1.23 -8.21 1.73
C GLU A 216 -0.79 -6.88 2.35
N ALA A 217 -0.50 -6.89 3.65
CA ALA A 217 0.05 -5.74 4.36
C ALA A 217 1.57 -5.52 4.15
N GLY A 218 2.23 -6.35 3.32
CA GLY A 218 3.66 -6.23 3.02
C GLY A 218 4.60 -6.82 4.07
N ALA A 219 4.07 -7.62 5.02
CA ALA A 219 4.84 -8.27 6.08
C ALA A 219 5.06 -9.78 5.81
N VAL A 220 5.91 -10.41 6.62
CA VAL A 220 6.26 -11.83 6.49
C VAL A 220 5.53 -12.64 7.57
N PRO A 221 4.62 -13.57 7.22
CA PRO A 221 3.97 -14.43 8.20
C PRO A 221 4.84 -15.64 8.56
N LEU A 222 4.90 -15.95 9.86
CA LEU A 222 5.40 -17.20 10.40
C LEU A 222 4.23 -17.90 11.11
N VAL A 223 3.65 -18.90 10.44
CA VAL A 223 2.46 -19.60 10.95
C VAL A 223 2.84 -20.82 11.77
N ARG A 224 2.21 -20.99 12.94
CA ARG A 224 2.37 -22.16 13.81
C ARG A 224 1.01 -22.55 14.41
N ALA A 225 0.67 -23.83 14.36
CA ALA A 225 -0.44 -24.38 15.12
C ALA A 225 0.09 -24.89 16.47
N PHE A 226 -0.47 -24.44 17.59
CA PHE A 226 -0.11 -24.89 18.91
C PHE A 226 -1.20 -25.82 19.47
N HIS A 227 -0.78 -27.00 19.88
CA HIS A 227 -1.61 -28.03 20.52
C HIS A 227 -1.12 -28.32 21.93
N ALA A 228 -0.83 -27.25 22.69
CA ALA A 228 -0.31 -27.37 24.04
C ALA A 228 -1.44 -27.66 25.05
N ASP A 229 -1.29 -28.74 25.81
CA ASP A 229 -2.20 -29.14 26.86
C ASP A 229 -1.89 -28.45 28.21
N THR A 230 -0.67 -27.93 28.35
CA THR A 230 -0.20 -27.26 29.57
C THR A 230 0.33 -25.84 29.28
N VAL A 231 0.36 -25.00 30.31
CA VAL A 231 0.96 -23.65 30.25
C VAL A 231 2.44 -23.73 29.92
N GLU A 232 3.13 -24.69 30.49
CA GLU A 232 4.56 -24.91 30.31
C GLU A 232 4.90 -25.27 28.86
N ASP A 233 4.14 -26.17 28.26
CA ASP A 233 4.32 -26.56 26.85
C ASP A 233 4.03 -25.38 25.92
N PHE A 234 2.93 -24.66 26.17
CA PHE A 234 2.60 -23.46 25.40
C PHE A 234 3.71 -22.42 25.45
N MET A 235 4.26 -22.14 26.64
CA MET A 235 5.31 -21.14 26.80
C MET A 235 6.64 -21.58 26.19
N ARG A 236 6.97 -22.87 26.23
CA ARG A 236 8.17 -23.40 25.54
C ARG A 236 8.05 -23.18 24.02
N ASP A 237 6.95 -23.62 23.43
CA ASP A 237 6.70 -23.48 21.99
C ASP A 237 6.64 -22.01 21.56
N LEU A 238 6.14 -21.14 22.45
CA LEU A 238 6.11 -19.70 22.25
C LEU A 238 7.53 -19.09 22.24
N GLN A 239 8.40 -19.49 23.16
CA GLN A 239 9.78 -18.98 23.20
C GLN A 239 10.55 -19.27 21.91
N ASP A 240 10.34 -20.44 21.30
CA ASP A 240 11.00 -20.84 20.05
C ASP A 240 10.65 -19.94 18.84
N ILE A 241 9.50 -19.24 18.90
CA ILE A 241 9.05 -18.34 17.82
C ILE A 241 9.39 -16.86 18.10
N LEU A 242 9.51 -16.44 19.35
CA LEU A 242 9.70 -15.03 19.72
C LEU A 242 10.95 -14.40 19.11
N ASP A 243 12.03 -15.15 18.94
CA ASP A 243 13.27 -14.64 18.31
C ASP A 243 13.15 -14.44 16.80
N GLN A 244 12.11 -15.02 16.18
CA GLN A 244 11.91 -15.02 14.74
C GLN A 244 10.89 -13.97 14.27
N VAL A 245 10.18 -13.30 15.21
CA VAL A 245 9.06 -12.41 14.90
C VAL A 245 9.22 -11.04 15.54
N ASP A 246 8.51 -10.06 15.03
CA ASP A 246 8.47 -8.67 15.50
C ASP A 246 7.08 -8.29 16.03
N LEU A 247 6.06 -9.12 15.73
CA LEU A 247 4.70 -9.05 16.23
C LEU A 247 4.16 -10.47 16.35
N LEU A 248 3.44 -10.75 17.42
CA LEU A 248 2.74 -12.02 17.60
C LEU A 248 1.22 -11.80 17.56
N ILE A 249 0.52 -12.66 16.83
CA ILE A 249 -0.95 -12.66 16.76
C ILE A 249 -1.45 -14.06 17.10
N THR A 250 -2.29 -14.19 18.14
CA THR A 250 -3.00 -15.45 18.43
C THR A 250 -4.44 -15.34 17.96
N SER A 251 -4.99 -16.40 17.39
CA SER A 251 -6.41 -16.53 17.06
C SER A 251 -7.02 -17.70 17.85
N GLY A 252 -8.02 -17.41 18.65
CA GLY A 252 -8.57 -18.32 19.65
C GLY A 252 -8.01 -18.04 21.04
N GLY A 253 -8.45 -18.83 22.04
CA GLY A 253 -7.91 -18.73 23.39
C GLY A 253 -8.25 -17.45 24.18
N VAL A 254 -9.16 -16.58 23.70
CA VAL A 254 -9.55 -15.32 24.40
C VAL A 254 -10.98 -15.34 24.97
N SER A 255 -11.70 -16.45 24.81
CA SER A 255 -13.08 -16.60 25.26
C SER A 255 -13.19 -16.78 26.79
N ALA A 256 -14.40 -16.83 27.31
CA ALA A 256 -14.67 -17.08 28.73
C ALA A 256 -14.60 -18.57 29.11
N GLY A 257 -14.02 -19.43 28.26
CA GLY A 257 -13.87 -20.86 28.54
C GLY A 257 -13.01 -21.13 29.78
N ALA A 258 -13.41 -22.10 30.59
CA ALA A 258 -12.78 -22.40 31.85
C ALA A 258 -11.37 -23.04 31.75
N PHE A 259 -10.97 -23.47 30.54
CA PHE A 259 -9.73 -24.21 30.26
C PHE A 259 -8.86 -23.54 29.21
N ASP A 260 -8.72 -22.21 29.30
CA ASP A 260 -7.96 -21.45 28.29
C ASP A 260 -6.50 -21.34 28.71
N VAL A 261 -5.70 -22.36 28.33
CA VAL A 261 -4.24 -22.43 28.58
C VAL A 261 -3.54 -21.17 28.07
N VAL A 262 -3.91 -20.69 26.89
CA VAL A 262 -3.32 -19.49 26.26
C VAL A 262 -3.50 -18.27 27.16
N LYS A 263 -4.72 -18.05 27.63
CA LYS A 263 -5.06 -16.91 28.46
C LYS A 263 -4.39 -16.98 29.84
N ALA A 264 -4.33 -18.18 30.43
CA ALA A 264 -3.65 -18.39 31.70
C ALA A 264 -2.14 -18.11 31.57
N ALA A 265 -1.51 -18.68 30.53
CA ALA A 265 -0.10 -18.49 30.24
C ALA A 265 0.24 -17.00 30.00
N LEU A 266 -0.46 -16.35 29.06
CA LEU A 266 -0.12 -14.98 28.65
C LEU A 266 -0.41 -13.94 29.72
N ARG A 267 -1.41 -14.14 30.60
CA ARG A 267 -1.64 -13.26 31.76
C ARG A 267 -0.48 -13.21 32.72
N ALA A 268 0.19 -14.33 32.95
CA ALA A 268 1.38 -14.39 33.81
C ALA A 268 2.54 -13.56 33.25
N TYR A 269 2.55 -13.28 31.96
CA TYR A 269 3.56 -12.46 31.27
C TYR A 269 3.05 -11.03 30.93
N GLY A 270 2.01 -10.55 31.62
CA GLY A 270 1.56 -9.15 31.51
C GLY A 270 0.62 -8.84 30.35
N VAL A 271 0.14 -9.87 29.62
CA VAL A 271 -0.88 -9.64 28.57
C VAL A 271 -2.24 -9.34 29.21
N GLU A 272 -2.80 -8.19 28.88
CA GLU A 272 -4.08 -7.73 29.36
C GLU A 272 -5.22 -8.26 28.48
N PHE A 273 -6.23 -8.89 29.09
CA PHE A 273 -7.44 -9.39 28.40
C PHE A 273 -8.65 -8.54 28.78
N VAL A 274 -9.25 -7.89 27.79
CA VAL A 274 -10.32 -6.90 27.99
C VAL A 274 -11.58 -7.24 27.20
N LYS A 275 -12.70 -6.69 27.64
CA LYS A 275 -13.97 -6.70 26.90
C LYS A 275 -14.15 -5.34 26.24
N VAL A 276 -13.88 -5.23 24.94
CA VAL A 276 -14.04 -4.01 24.14
C VAL A 276 -15.51 -3.80 23.75
N GLY A 277 -15.95 -2.55 23.70
CA GLY A 277 -17.32 -2.15 23.38
C GLY A 277 -17.72 -2.28 21.91
N MET A 278 -17.24 -3.34 21.22
CA MET A 278 -17.42 -3.56 19.79
C MET A 278 -18.20 -4.83 19.45
N GLN A 279 -18.69 -4.91 18.22
CA GLN A 279 -19.31 -6.08 17.61
C GLN A 279 -19.00 -6.13 16.10
N PRO A 280 -18.42 -7.25 15.58
CA PRO A 280 -17.89 -8.41 16.31
C PRO A 280 -16.61 -8.08 17.07
N GLY A 281 -16.01 -9.04 17.78
CA GLY A 281 -14.68 -8.90 18.37
C GLY A 281 -14.63 -8.38 19.81
N LYS A 282 -15.67 -8.60 20.62
CA LYS A 282 -15.73 -8.13 22.02
C LYS A 282 -14.55 -8.55 22.92
N PRO A 283 -14.13 -9.85 22.98
CA PRO A 283 -12.94 -10.21 23.73
C PRO A 283 -11.68 -9.88 22.92
N GLN A 284 -10.72 -9.21 23.54
CA GLN A 284 -9.42 -8.86 22.97
C GLN A 284 -8.35 -9.07 24.03
N GLY A 285 -7.11 -9.31 23.59
CA GLY A 285 -5.94 -9.28 24.46
C GLY A 285 -4.80 -8.55 23.77
N CYS A 286 -4.01 -7.81 24.54
CA CYS A 286 -2.78 -7.18 24.04
C CYS A 286 -1.76 -7.03 25.14
N GLY A 287 -0.48 -6.95 24.76
CA GLY A 287 0.63 -6.79 25.70
C GLY A 287 1.97 -6.87 24.98
N VAL A 288 3.03 -7.05 25.75
CA VAL A 288 4.39 -7.21 25.26
C VAL A 288 5.02 -8.44 25.89
N LEU A 289 5.67 -9.25 25.07
CA LEU A 289 6.45 -10.40 25.50
C LEU A 289 7.95 -10.11 25.36
N GLU A 290 8.76 -10.67 26.25
CA GLU A 290 10.21 -10.56 26.22
C GLU A 290 10.81 -11.94 25.99
N PRO A 291 11.60 -12.15 24.92
CA PRO A 291 12.29 -13.42 24.69
C PRO A 291 13.27 -13.73 25.82
N ALA A 292 13.38 -15.00 26.24
CA ALA A 292 14.31 -15.43 27.26
C ALA A 292 15.74 -15.14 26.81
N GLY A 293 16.52 -14.49 27.70
CA GLY A 293 17.91 -14.12 27.41
C GLY A 293 18.13 -12.86 26.56
N HIS A 294 17.07 -12.20 26.09
CA HIS A 294 17.12 -10.96 25.28
C HIS A 294 16.27 -9.87 25.91
N SER A 295 16.60 -9.41 27.09
CA SER A 295 15.81 -8.45 27.88
C SER A 295 15.57 -7.08 27.19
N ALA A 296 16.31 -6.79 26.11
CA ALA A 296 16.12 -5.55 25.31
C ALA A 296 15.12 -5.67 24.19
N ARG A 297 14.65 -6.90 23.86
CA ARG A 297 13.72 -7.13 22.76
C ARG A 297 12.30 -7.26 23.28
N ARG A 298 11.41 -6.38 22.82
CA ARG A 298 10.00 -6.33 23.21
C ARG A 298 9.13 -6.71 22.01
N ILE A 299 8.40 -7.81 22.12
CA ILE A 299 7.54 -8.32 21.04
C ILE A 299 6.08 -8.04 21.42
N PRO A 300 5.41 -7.11 20.74
CA PRO A 300 3.97 -6.90 20.89
C PRO A 300 3.20 -8.19 20.60
N ILE A 301 2.13 -8.43 21.34
CA ILE A 301 1.22 -9.53 21.11
C ILE A 301 -0.21 -9.03 21.08
N LEU A 302 -0.98 -9.53 20.08
CA LEU A 302 -2.43 -9.38 19.98
C LEU A 302 -3.10 -10.74 20.08
N CYS A 303 -4.06 -10.86 20.98
CA CYS A 303 -4.87 -12.06 21.12
C CYS A 303 -6.28 -11.78 20.58
N LEU A 304 -6.58 -12.33 19.40
CA LEU A 304 -7.81 -12.09 18.66
C LEU A 304 -8.86 -13.17 18.93
N PRO A 305 -10.17 -12.84 18.81
CA PRO A 305 -11.24 -13.83 18.93
C PRO A 305 -11.14 -14.92 17.86
N GLY A 306 -11.60 -16.14 18.15
CA GLY A 306 -11.55 -17.27 17.21
C GLY A 306 -12.52 -17.20 16.03
N ASN A 307 -13.58 -16.38 16.08
CA ASN A 307 -14.52 -16.25 14.95
C ASN A 307 -13.92 -15.47 13.77
N PRO A 308 -13.94 -15.98 12.52
CA PRO A 308 -13.27 -15.39 11.37
C PRO A 308 -13.60 -13.92 11.09
N VAL A 309 -14.89 -13.53 11.18
CA VAL A 309 -15.26 -12.10 10.99
C VAL A 309 -14.71 -11.22 12.12
N SER A 310 -14.59 -11.76 13.34
CA SER A 310 -13.98 -11.04 14.45
C SER A 310 -12.47 -10.86 14.24
N VAL A 311 -11.80 -11.90 13.73
CA VAL A 311 -10.37 -11.84 13.33
C VAL A 311 -10.17 -10.76 12.27
N PHE A 312 -10.98 -10.80 11.21
CA PHE A 312 -10.89 -9.84 10.10
C PHE A 312 -11.08 -8.40 10.57
N VAL A 313 -12.12 -8.13 11.38
CA VAL A 313 -12.37 -6.78 11.91
C VAL A 313 -11.24 -6.33 12.86
N SER A 314 -10.81 -7.22 13.78
CA SER A 314 -9.74 -6.88 14.73
C SER A 314 -8.40 -6.68 14.03
N TRP A 315 -8.12 -7.43 12.96
CA TRP A 315 -6.95 -7.22 12.12
C TRP A 315 -6.88 -5.79 11.58
N HIS A 316 -7.94 -5.34 10.94
CA HIS A 316 -7.95 -4.00 10.33
C HIS A 316 -7.94 -2.87 11.36
N LEU A 317 -8.64 -3.05 12.48
CA LEU A 317 -8.73 -2.03 13.53
C LEU A 317 -7.48 -1.95 14.40
N PHE A 318 -6.78 -3.06 14.63
CA PHE A 318 -5.73 -3.12 15.66
C PHE A 318 -4.39 -3.60 15.10
N ALA A 319 -4.35 -4.71 14.34
CA ALA A 319 -3.10 -5.28 13.88
C ALA A 319 -2.43 -4.40 12.80
N VAL A 320 -3.18 -3.91 11.81
CA VAL A 320 -2.64 -3.04 10.75
C VAL A 320 -2.04 -1.75 11.32
N PRO A 321 -2.72 -0.99 12.21
CA PRO A 321 -2.13 0.20 12.82
C PRO A 321 -0.88 -0.10 13.66
N LEU A 322 -0.87 -1.21 14.39
CA LEU A 322 0.31 -1.65 15.15
C LEU A 322 1.48 -1.99 14.23
N MET A 323 1.22 -2.71 13.13
CA MET A 323 2.25 -3.00 12.12
C MET A 323 2.82 -1.73 11.47
N ARG A 324 1.98 -0.72 11.23
CA ARG A 324 2.42 0.59 10.74
C ARG A 324 3.32 1.29 11.75
N ALA A 325 2.98 1.24 13.04
CA ALA A 325 3.85 1.77 14.10
C ALA A 325 5.21 1.06 14.13
N LEU A 326 5.24 -0.28 14.00
CA LEU A 326 6.48 -1.08 13.90
C LEU A 326 7.28 -0.71 12.62
N ALA A 327 6.61 -0.41 11.52
CA ALA A 327 7.24 0.09 10.30
C ALA A 327 7.71 1.56 10.38
N GLY A 328 7.49 2.23 11.53
CA GLY A 328 7.90 3.62 11.76
C GLY A 328 6.99 4.66 11.10
N GLU A 329 5.78 4.27 10.69
CA GLU A 329 4.78 5.24 10.23
C GLU A 329 4.24 6.04 11.42
N PRO A 330 3.94 7.33 11.24
CA PRO A 330 3.35 8.14 12.31
C PRO A 330 1.96 7.58 12.70
N PRO A 331 1.62 7.59 14.01
CA PRO A 331 0.32 7.11 14.46
C PRO A 331 -0.81 7.98 13.89
N VAL A 332 -1.88 7.33 13.46
CA VAL A 332 -3.10 7.99 12.98
C VAL A 332 -4.14 8.00 14.10
N ASP A 333 -4.86 9.09 14.26
CA ASP A 333 -5.98 9.15 15.20
C ASP A 333 -7.08 8.16 14.79
N PHE A 334 -7.74 7.53 15.79
CA PHE A 334 -8.76 6.51 15.53
C PHE A 334 -9.90 7.03 14.64
N ASP A 335 -10.38 8.25 14.89
CA ASP A 335 -11.49 8.83 14.12
C ASP A 335 -11.07 9.25 12.70
N ALA A 336 -9.79 9.56 12.50
CA ALA A 336 -9.24 9.87 11.18
C ALA A 336 -9.16 8.63 10.24
N LEU A 337 -9.32 7.42 10.77
CA LEU A 337 -9.43 6.20 9.96
C LEU A 337 -10.73 6.14 9.15
N PHE A 338 -11.73 6.96 9.48
CA PHE A 338 -13.07 6.86 8.94
C PHE A 338 -13.42 8.04 8.04
N THR A 339 -14.11 7.75 6.95
CA THR A 339 -14.77 8.71 6.07
C THR A 339 -16.26 8.42 6.04
N THR A 340 -17.09 9.43 5.83
CA THR A 340 -18.54 9.24 5.82
C THR A 340 -19.03 8.95 4.41
N VAL A 341 -19.87 7.89 4.25
CA VAL A 341 -20.44 7.43 2.97
C VAL A 341 -21.92 7.11 3.14
N ARG A 342 -22.71 7.13 2.06
CA ARG A 342 -24.14 6.81 2.12
C ARG A 342 -24.40 5.29 2.07
N ALA A 343 -25.34 4.85 2.89
CA ALA A 343 -25.88 3.48 2.82
C ALA A 343 -26.79 3.32 1.59
N GLY A 344 -26.50 2.32 0.74
CA GLY A 344 -27.31 1.98 -0.42
C GLY A 344 -28.55 1.13 -0.05
N THR A 345 -28.53 0.50 1.12
CA THR A 345 -29.65 -0.26 1.69
C THR A 345 -29.64 -0.17 3.20
N GLY A 346 -30.79 -0.41 3.83
CA GLY A 346 -30.90 -0.44 5.27
C GLY A 346 -30.51 -1.81 5.87
N TRP A 347 -30.09 -1.78 7.16
CA TRP A 347 -29.91 -2.99 7.96
C TRP A 347 -30.21 -2.69 9.44
N SER A 348 -30.57 -3.76 10.18
CA SER A 348 -30.85 -3.68 11.63
C SER A 348 -29.76 -4.39 12.42
N ARG A 349 -29.54 -3.95 13.64
CA ARG A 349 -28.59 -4.53 14.58
C ARG A 349 -29.08 -4.43 16.03
N LYS A 350 -28.48 -5.23 16.92
CA LYS A 350 -28.71 -5.11 18.35
C LYS A 350 -27.87 -3.94 18.89
N PRO A 351 -28.46 -2.91 19.52
CA PRO A 351 -27.70 -1.78 20.10
C PRO A 351 -26.88 -2.22 21.33
N GLY A 352 -26.07 -1.29 21.87
CA GLY A 352 -25.29 -1.45 23.08
C GLY A 352 -23.78 -1.66 22.88
N ARG A 353 -23.29 -1.77 21.64
CA ARG A 353 -21.86 -1.81 21.28
C ARG A 353 -21.66 -1.17 19.91
N VAL A 354 -20.53 -0.58 19.64
CA VAL A 354 -20.18 -0.09 18.29
C VAL A 354 -20.13 -1.30 17.33
N GLN A 355 -20.82 -1.20 16.20
CA GLN A 355 -20.76 -2.24 15.17
C GLN A 355 -19.70 -1.88 14.12
N PHE A 356 -18.89 -2.89 13.76
CA PHE A 356 -18.03 -2.83 12.57
C PHE A 356 -18.50 -3.91 11.61
N LEU A 357 -19.13 -3.46 10.52
CA LEU A 357 -19.75 -4.35 9.54
C LEU A 357 -18.94 -4.35 8.24
N PRO A 358 -18.45 -5.50 7.76
CA PRO A 358 -17.90 -5.59 6.41
C PRO A 358 -18.95 -5.18 5.36
N VAL A 359 -18.60 -4.25 4.48
CA VAL A 359 -19.49 -3.71 3.45
C VAL A 359 -18.81 -3.71 2.07
N THR A 360 -19.60 -3.95 1.04
CA THR A 360 -19.20 -3.74 -0.35
C THR A 360 -19.47 -2.28 -0.75
N ALA A 361 -18.73 -1.76 -1.72
CA ALA A 361 -18.93 -0.43 -2.29
C ALA A 361 -19.36 -0.57 -3.76
N ARG A 362 -20.29 0.28 -4.19
CA ARG A 362 -20.74 0.36 -5.59
C ARG A 362 -20.86 1.81 -6.01
N GLU A 363 -20.45 2.12 -7.22
CA GLU A 363 -20.67 3.45 -7.78
C GLU A 363 -22.17 3.71 -7.96
N ARG A 364 -22.60 4.90 -7.53
CA ARG A 364 -23.94 5.44 -7.84
C ARG A 364 -23.86 6.05 -9.26
N LYS A 365 -24.75 5.67 -10.17
CA LYS A 365 -24.96 6.44 -11.40
C LYS A 365 -25.50 7.83 -11.00
N VAL A 366 -24.63 8.84 -10.98
CA VAL A 366 -25.01 10.20 -10.61
C VAL A 366 -25.71 10.87 -11.79
N THR A 367 -26.92 11.35 -11.55
CA THR A 367 -27.54 12.36 -12.43
C THR A 367 -26.97 13.71 -11.98
N ILE A 368 -26.42 14.49 -12.90
CA ILE A 368 -25.75 15.78 -12.64
C ILE A 368 -26.71 16.70 -11.85
N GLY A 369 -26.34 17.10 -10.61
CA GLY A 369 -27.11 18.09 -9.85
C GLY A 369 -27.05 18.01 -8.31
N GLU A 370 -26.55 16.97 -7.69
CA GLU A 370 -26.57 16.82 -6.22
C GLU A 370 -25.16 16.88 -5.61
N CYS A 371 -24.77 18.03 -5.06
CA CYS A 371 -23.56 18.16 -4.22
C CYS A 371 -23.99 18.17 -2.73
N ASN A 372 -23.57 17.19 -1.94
CA ASN A 372 -23.87 17.13 -0.50
C ASN A 372 -22.59 17.17 0.33
N ARG A 373 -22.49 18.17 1.24
CA ARG A 373 -21.48 18.23 2.30
C ARG A 373 -22.09 17.72 3.60
N ASP A 374 -21.28 17.00 4.42
CA ASP A 374 -21.67 16.67 5.79
C ASP A 374 -21.52 17.89 6.71
N GLU A 375 -22.03 17.79 7.95
CA GLU A 375 -21.95 18.84 8.97
C GLU A 375 -20.50 19.20 9.36
N ARG A 376 -19.51 18.35 9.01
CA ARG A 376 -18.07 18.56 9.24
C ARG A 376 -17.35 19.14 8.02
N GLY A 377 -18.06 19.38 6.90
CA GLY A 377 -17.49 19.93 5.68
C GLY A 377 -16.68 18.92 4.84
N THR A 378 -16.68 17.64 5.21
CA THR A 378 -15.99 16.59 4.49
C THR A 378 -16.84 16.17 3.28
N VAL A 379 -16.28 16.22 2.10
CA VAL A 379 -16.93 15.74 0.88
C VAL A 379 -16.88 14.22 0.91
N ALA A 380 -18.03 13.56 1.13
CA ALA A 380 -18.15 12.15 0.77
C ALA A 380 -17.81 12.02 -0.72
N PRO A 381 -17.04 11.00 -1.16
CA PRO A 381 -16.86 10.78 -2.59
C PRO A 381 -18.26 10.64 -3.22
N ASP A 382 -18.69 11.70 -3.92
CA ASP A 382 -19.98 11.73 -4.60
C ASP A 382 -20.01 10.55 -5.58
N GLY A 383 -20.97 9.66 -5.35
CA GLY A 383 -21.19 8.54 -6.24
C GLY A 383 -20.91 7.13 -5.66
N VAL A 384 -20.45 6.98 -4.42
CA VAL A 384 -20.27 5.65 -3.82
C VAL A 384 -21.36 5.36 -2.79
N LEU A 385 -21.97 4.17 -2.91
CA LEU A 385 -22.92 3.62 -1.95
C LEU A 385 -22.33 2.34 -1.33
N ILE A 386 -22.57 2.14 -0.03
CA ILE A 386 -22.16 0.93 0.68
C ILE A 386 -23.35 0.00 0.94
N TYR A 387 -23.06 -1.30 0.93
CA TYR A 387 -24.02 -2.37 1.16
C TYR A 387 -23.40 -3.42 2.11
N PRO A 388 -24.14 -3.99 3.08
CA PRO A 388 -23.65 -5.13 3.85
C PRO A 388 -23.13 -6.24 2.92
N SER A 389 -21.92 -6.76 3.17
CA SER A 389 -21.33 -7.82 2.34
C SER A 389 -22.01 -9.18 2.50
N SER A 390 -22.91 -9.34 3.48
CA SER A 390 -23.76 -10.53 3.62
C SER A 390 -25.23 -10.17 3.87
N HIS A 391 -26.16 -10.96 3.33
CA HIS A 391 -27.61 -10.78 3.49
C HIS A 391 -28.10 -11.03 4.92
N GLY A 392 -27.32 -11.69 5.77
CA GLY A 392 -27.67 -12.06 7.15
C GLY A 392 -27.21 -11.08 8.23
N GLY A 393 -26.68 -9.89 7.86
CA GLY A 393 -26.12 -8.94 8.81
C GLY A 393 -24.74 -9.37 9.37
N SER A 394 -24.32 -8.81 10.50
CA SER A 394 -22.97 -9.03 11.08
C SER A 394 -22.93 -10.24 12.03
N LYS A 395 -23.12 -11.44 11.54
CA LYS A 395 -22.85 -12.63 12.36
C LYS A 395 -21.39 -13.02 12.26
N SER A 396 -20.71 -13.16 13.40
CA SER A 396 -19.26 -13.37 13.49
C SER A 396 -18.76 -14.67 12.84
N HIS A 397 -19.65 -15.62 12.56
CA HIS A 397 -19.34 -16.90 11.91
C HIS A 397 -19.59 -16.93 10.39
N PHE A 398 -19.95 -15.81 9.77
CA PHE A 398 -20.20 -15.73 8.33
C PHE A 398 -18.88 -15.56 7.55
N VAL A 399 -18.17 -16.66 7.36
CA VAL A 399 -16.81 -16.68 6.76
C VAL A 399 -16.70 -16.09 5.36
N ALA A 400 -17.79 -16.07 4.59
CA ALA A 400 -17.82 -15.47 3.26
C ALA A 400 -18.01 -13.92 3.27
N SER A 401 -18.43 -13.35 4.40
CA SER A 401 -18.71 -11.91 4.52
C SER A 401 -17.48 -11.01 4.28
N PRO A 402 -16.26 -11.36 4.72
CA PRO A 402 -15.07 -10.58 4.45
C PRO A 402 -14.60 -10.57 2.99
N ALA A 403 -14.84 -11.65 2.24
CA ALA A 403 -14.24 -11.87 0.92
C ALA A 403 -14.56 -10.80 -0.14
N GLY A 404 -15.70 -10.11 0.00
CA GLY A 404 -16.10 -9.02 -0.90
C GLY A 404 -16.09 -7.64 -0.23
N ALA A 405 -15.55 -7.53 0.99
CA ALA A 405 -15.59 -6.28 1.73
C ALA A 405 -14.61 -5.24 1.15
N ALA A 406 -15.14 -4.07 0.79
CA ALA A 406 -14.35 -2.91 0.40
C ALA A 406 -14.03 -1.99 1.60
N ALA A 407 -14.88 -2.04 2.66
CA ALA A 407 -14.74 -1.22 3.85
C ALA A 407 -15.36 -1.89 5.08
N LEU A 408 -15.04 -1.35 6.27
CA LEU A 408 -15.75 -1.61 7.53
C LEU A 408 -16.64 -0.42 7.86
N ALA A 409 -17.96 -0.62 7.87
CA ALA A 409 -18.92 0.39 8.31
C ALA A 409 -18.95 0.44 9.84
N ARG A 410 -18.75 1.63 10.43
CA ARG A 410 -18.84 1.92 11.86
C ARG A 410 -20.24 2.45 12.18
N VAL A 411 -21.01 1.71 12.97
CA VAL A 411 -22.34 2.15 13.44
C VAL A 411 -22.30 2.35 14.96
N PRO A 412 -22.62 3.55 15.46
CA PRO A 412 -22.58 3.88 16.89
C PRO A 412 -23.42 2.93 17.77
N ALA A 413 -23.05 2.80 19.05
CA ALA A 413 -23.62 1.81 19.97
C ALA A 413 -25.12 1.95 20.18
N GLU A 414 -25.63 3.16 20.19
CA GLU A 414 -27.04 3.53 20.41
C GLU A 414 -27.93 3.31 19.19
N ARG A 415 -27.35 3.31 17.98
CA ARG A 415 -28.11 3.20 16.73
C ARG A 415 -28.51 1.75 16.46
N ALA A 416 -29.81 1.47 16.48
CA ALA A 416 -30.36 0.11 16.25
C ALA A 416 -30.59 -0.23 14.76
N LYS A 417 -30.73 0.80 13.90
CA LYS A 417 -31.05 0.65 12.49
C LYS A 417 -30.28 1.66 11.65
N VAL A 418 -29.81 1.24 10.51
CA VAL A 418 -29.35 2.10 9.42
C VAL A 418 -30.39 2.00 8.32
N GLU A 419 -30.81 3.12 7.73
CA GLU A 419 -31.75 3.18 6.60
C GLU A 419 -31.00 3.47 5.30
N ALA A 420 -31.62 3.15 4.17
CA ALA A 420 -31.08 3.53 2.86
C ALA A 420 -30.98 5.07 2.78
N GLY A 421 -29.83 5.56 2.33
CA GLY A 421 -29.55 7.01 2.27
C GLY A 421 -28.88 7.60 3.51
N ASP A 422 -28.85 6.90 4.63
CA ASP A 422 -28.18 7.35 5.84
C ASP A 422 -26.67 7.52 5.62
N LEU A 423 -26.08 8.51 6.30
CA LEU A 423 -24.64 8.68 6.40
C LEU A 423 -24.06 7.68 7.42
N VAL A 424 -23.01 6.99 7.04
CA VAL A 424 -22.33 5.96 7.83
C VAL A 424 -20.82 6.15 7.68
N ASP A 425 -20.10 6.12 8.78
CA ASP A 425 -18.66 6.15 8.79
C ASP A 425 -18.10 4.83 8.29
N VAL A 426 -17.10 4.88 7.41
CA VAL A 426 -16.45 3.69 6.86
C VAL A 426 -14.93 3.81 6.93
N MET A 427 -14.27 2.73 7.29
CA MET A 427 -12.83 2.55 7.11
C MET A 427 -12.60 1.71 5.86
N TRP A 428 -11.91 2.26 4.86
CA TRP A 428 -11.58 1.56 3.64
C TRP A 428 -10.49 0.51 3.86
N LEU A 429 -10.68 -0.71 3.28
CA LEU A 429 -9.79 -1.86 3.48
C LEU A 429 -8.70 -1.99 2.41
N GLY A 430 -8.74 -1.20 1.36
CA GLY A 430 -7.64 -1.07 0.40
C GLY A 430 -6.45 -0.34 1.03
N ARG A 431 -5.24 -0.49 0.47
CA ARG A 431 -4.10 0.36 0.84
C ARG A 431 -4.58 1.81 0.77
N ALA A 432 -4.47 2.52 1.90
CA ALA A 432 -4.68 3.96 1.90
C ALA A 432 -3.76 4.56 0.81
N ARG A 433 -4.40 5.14 -0.20
CA ARG A 433 -3.71 5.91 -1.23
C ARG A 433 -3.23 7.22 -0.65
#